data_67e194eab91d855f8165b440e4670d19
#
_entry.id   67e194eab91d855f8165b440e4670d19
#
_cell.length_a   1.000
_cell.length_b   1.000
_cell.length_c   1.000
_cell.angle_alpha   90.00
_cell.angle_beta   90.00
_cell.angle_gamma   90.00
#
_symmetry.space_group_name_H-M   'P 1'
#
loop_
_entity.id
_entity.type
_entity.pdbx_description
1 polymer ?
#
loop_
_entity_poly.entity_id
_entity_poly.type
_entity_poly.pdbx_seq_one_letter_code
_entity_poly.pdbx_strand_id
1 'polypeptide(L)'
;GRSALVAYVSGNGSGAARGAESSNIIIELEKAGISVCEELKQYYLQQREAEAANPQEKFDFSQMKEAVNSGLMYEIFGTYHAPVPEYPIPECLLTNVRDRTNTAILVLGRNAGGEECDRRLEGDYYLTEEEKKLVSQVCENFPEVIVILNVNGLIDLEWTTKYASVKSILFLGLPGEGGAKAVAEIIKGNVSPSGKLAFTIAH
;
A
#
# COMPACT_ATOMS: atom_id res chain seq x y z
N GLY A 1 -2.20 -6.84 1.76
CA GLY A 1 -1.08 -6.07 2.29
C GLY A 1 -1.55 -5.01 3.30
N ARG A 2 -0.64 -4.52 4.12
CA ARG A 2 -0.95 -3.54 5.18
C ARG A 2 -1.59 -2.25 4.66
N SER A 3 -1.30 -1.84 3.43
CA SER A 3 -1.89 -0.65 2.81
C SER A 3 -3.42 -0.76 2.59
N ALA A 4 -3.99 -1.94 2.74
CA ALA A 4 -5.45 -2.10 2.77
C ALA A 4 -6.07 -1.52 4.04
N LEU A 5 -5.33 -1.53 5.18
CA LEU A 5 -5.75 -0.93 6.45
C LEU A 5 -5.42 0.56 6.52
N VAL A 6 -4.25 0.94 5.99
CA VAL A 6 -3.74 2.31 6.05
C VAL A 6 -3.23 2.67 4.67
N ALA A 7 -4.13 3.15 3.82
CA ALA A 7 -3.76 3.62 2.50
C ALA A 7 -3.05 4.98 2.58
N TYR A 8 -2.07 5.16 1.72
CA TYR A 8 -1.42 6.46 1.54
C TYR A 8 -2.38 7.39 0.81
N VAL A 9 -2.78 8.47 1.47
CA VAL A 9 -3.74 9.45 0.91
C VAL A 9 -3.07 10.64 0.26
N SER A 10 -1.83 10.95 0.68
CA SER A 10 -1.02 12.07 0.17
C SER A 10 0.46 11.75 0.28
N GLY A 11 1.31 12.59 -0.31
CA GLY A 11 2.76 12.53 -0.13
C GLY A 11 3.22 13.03 1.24
N ASN A 12 4.51 12.86 1.52
CA ASN A 12 5.15 13.26 2.80
C ASN A 12 5.74 14.67 2.79
N GLY A 13 6.02 15.25 1.61
CA GLY A 13 6.70 16.54 1.49
C GLY A 13 5.75 17.73 1.54
N SER A 14 6.01 18.72 0.72
CA SER A 14 5.18 19.93 0.57
C SER A 14 3.73 19.63 0.19
N GLY A 15 3.47 18.51 -0.45
CA GLY A 15 2.11 18.00 -0.77
C GLY A 15 1.44 17.18 0.34
N ALA A 16 2.01 17.12 1.55
CA ALA A 16 1.43 16.36 2.64
C ALA A 16 0.12 16.99 3.12
N ALA A 17 -0.96 16.22 3.10
CA ALA A 17 -2.24 16.64 3.66
C ALA A 17 -2.23 16.36 5.18
N ARG A 18 -2.08 17.43 5.97
CA ARG A 18 -2.14 17.33 7.43
C ARG A 18 -3.57 17.15 7.89
N GLY A 19 -3.78 16.19 8.79
CA GLY A 19 -5.10 15.91 9.36
C GLY A 19 -6.00 15.05 8.47
N ALA A 20 -5.54 14.62 7.30
CA ALA A 20 -6.23 13.60 6.53
C ALA A 20 -6.23 12.28 7.31
N GLU A 21 -7.42 11.75 7.59
CA GLU A 21 -7.52 10.42 8.18
C GLU A 21 -7.03 9.39 7.16
N SER A 22 -6.29 8.40 7.65
CA SER A 22 -5.87 7.28 6.80
C SER A 22 -7.09 6.57 6.24
N SER A 23 -7.15 6.49 4.92
CA SER A 23 -8.24 5.78 4.25
C SER A 23 -8.11 4.27 4.50
N ASN A 24 -9.18 3.62 4.91
CA ASN A 24 -9.21 2.18 5.19
C ASN A 24 -10.07 1.46 4.15
N ILE A 25 -9.40 0.78 3.23
CA ILE A 25 -10.06 0.07 2.13
C ILE A 25 -10.97 -1.05 2.67
N ILE A 26 -10.55 -1.74 3.74
CA ILE A 26 -11.32 -2.84 4.33
C ILE A 26 -12.66 -2.34 4.86
N ILE A 27 -12.65 -1.24 5.62
CA ILE A 27 -13.88 -0.64 6.16
C ILE A 27 -14.82 -0.19 5.04
N GLU A 28 -14.29 0.42 3.99
CA GLU A 28 -15.14 0.89 2.89
C GLU A 28 -15.70 -0.27 2.04
N LEU A 29 -14.97 -1.37 1.88
CA LEU A 29 -15.49 -2.59 1.27
C LEU A 29 -16.67 -3.16 2.07
N GLU A 30 -16.54 -3.23 3.41
CA GLU A 30 -17.64 -3.69 4.29
C GLU A 30 -18.85 -2.77 4.21
N LYS A 31 -18.66 -1.44 4.25
CA LYS A 31 -19.77 -0.48 4.07
C LYS A 31 -20.46 -0.61 2.71
N ALA A 32 -19.70 -0.97 1.68
CA ALA A 32 -20.25 -1.26 0.35
C ALA A 32 -20.98 -2.61 0.28
N GLY A 33 -20.98 -3.41 1.36
CA GLY A 33 -21.62 -4.72 1.44
C GLY A 33 -20.80 -5.87 0.86
N ILE A 34 -19.47 -5.67 0.72
CA ILE A 34 -18.54 -6.73 0.31
C ILE A 34 -18.05 -7.43 1.57
N SER A 35 -18.24 -8.75 1.64
CA SER A 35 -17.77 -9.55 2.77
C SER A 35 -16.24 -9.65 2.74
N VAL A 36 -15.63 -9.29 3.85
CA VAL A 36 -14.17 -9.41 4.05
C VAL A 36 -13.92 -10.58 5.02
N CYS A 37 -12.83 -11.31 4.83
CA CYS A 37 -12.44 -12.36 5.75
C CYS A 37 -12.06 -11.77 7.11
N GLU A 38 -12.90 -12.00 8.12
CA GLU A 38 -12.75 -11.42 9.45
C GLU A 38 -11.45 -11.88 10.14
N GLU A 39 -11.05 -13.14 9.97
CA GLU A 39 -9.82 -13.67 10.60
C GLU A 39 -8.57 -12.96 10.06
N LEU A 40 -8.50 -12.76 8.75
CA LEU A 40 -7.39 -12.04 8.13
C LEU A 40 -7.39 -10.55 8.54
N LYS A 41 -8.56 -9.93 8.60
CA LYS A 41 -8.74 -8.55 9.08
C LYS A 41 -8.24 -8.40 10.51
N GLN A 42 -8.66 -9.29 11.42
CA GLN A 42 -8.22 -9.26 12.81
C GLN A 42 -6.71 -9.48 12.96
N TYR A 43 -6.14 -10.38 12.17
CA TYR A 43 -4.70 -10.56 12.14
C TYR A 43 -3.97 -9.25 11.81
N TYR A 44 -4.37 -8.57 10.73
CA TYR A 44 -3.75 -7.30 10.33
C TYR A 44 -3.94 -6.18 11.37
N LEU A 45 -5.11 -6.11 12.01
CA LEU A 45 -5.38 -5.16 13.09
C LEU A 45 -4.46 -5.40 14.29
N GLN A 46 -4.29 -6.65 14.72
CA GLN A 46 -3.39 -7.02 15.81
C GLN A 46 -1.93 -6.68 15.51
N GLN A 47 -1.46 -6.95 14.28
CA GLN A 47 -0.10 -6.57 13.87
C GLN A 47 0.10 -5.06 13.94
N ARG A 48 -0.89 -4.29 13.49
CA ARG A 48 -0.85 -2.83 13.56
C ARG A 48 -0.85 -2.29 14.99
N GLU A 49 -1.65 -2.88 15.87
CA GLU A 49 -1.67 -2.51 17.30
C GLU A 49 -0.33 -2.81 17.96
N ALA A 50 0.27 -3.96 17.68
CA ALA A 50 1.58 -4.32 18.18
C ALA A 50 2.69 -3.36 17.70
N GLU A 51 2.64 -2.95 16.43
CA GLU A 51 3.53 -1.94 15.86
C GLU A 51 3.33 -0.57 16.55
N ALA A 52 2.09 -0.15 16.75
CA ALA A 52 1.79 1.13 17.42
C ALA A 52 2.21 1.16 18.89
N ALA A 53 2.18 0.00 19.56
CA ALA A 53 2.65 -0.16 20.94
C ALA A 53 4.19 -0.08 21.06
N ASN A 54 4.91 -0.34 19.97
CA ASN A 54 6.38 -0.27 19.92
C ASN A 54 6.82 0.66 18.76
N PRO A 55 6.55 1.97 18.86
CA PRO A 55 6.81 2.91 17.78
C PRO A 55 8.32 2.95 17.51
N GLN A 56 8.70 2.57 16.29
CA GLN A 56 10.01 2.91 15.76
C GLN A 56 10.17 4.44 15.83
N GLU A 57 11.38 4.91 16.06
CA GLU A 57 11.70 6.30 16.38
C GLU A 57 10.85 7.31 15.58
N LYS A 58 10.04 8.07 16.28
CA LYS A 58 9.31 9.19 15.69
C LYS A 58 10.34 10.22 15.26
N PHE A 59 10.18 10.74 14.06
CA PHE A 59 10.96 11.87 13.57
C PHE A 59 10.97 12.99 14.62
N ASP A 60 12.17 13.32 15.12
CA ASP A 60 12.32 14.34 16.15
C ASP A 60 12.36 15.74 15.51
N PHE A 61 11.30 16.52 15.71
CA PHE A 61 11.24 17.90 15.25
C PHE A 61 12.33 18.81 15.81
N SER A 62 13.02 18.44 16.90
CA SER A 62 14.18 19.18 17.40
C SER A 62 15.36 19.10 16.44
N GLN A 63 15.57 17.93 15.83
CA GLN A 63 16.59 17.71 14.81
C GLN A 63 16.32 18.54 13.53
N MET A 64 15.06 18.77 13.20
CA MET A 64 14.65 19.60 12.06
C MET A 64 15.10 21.07 12.23
N LYS A 65 15.01 21.62 13.43
CA LYS A 65 15.46 22.98 13.72
C LYS A 65 16.99 23.13 13.60
N GLU A 66 17.72 22.13 14.02
CA GLU A 66 19.16 22.07 13.94
C GLU A 66 19.63 21.91 12.47
N ALA A 67 18.97 21.06 11.72
CA ALA A 67 19.26 20.87 10.30
C ALA A 67 18.92 22.08 9.43
N VAL A 68 17.82 22.81 9.74
CA VAL A 68 17.51 24.09 9.10
C VAL A 68 18.62 25.11 9.34
N ASN A 69 19.11 25.21 10.59
CA ASN A 69 20.16 26.13 10.97
C ASN A 69 21.54 25.77 10.39
N SER A 70 21.79 24.49 10.13
CA SER A 70 23.05 23.99 9.55
C SER A 70 23.08 23.92 8.02
N GLY A 71 21.96 24.28 7.34
CA GLY A 71 21.84 24.18 5.89
C GLY A 71 21.58 22.76 5.37
N LEU A 72 21.37 21.79 6.25
CA LEU A 72 21.14 20.37 5.92
C LEU A 72 19.67 20.06 5.57
N MET A 73 18.84 21.08 5.31
CA MET A 73 17.43 20.90 4.96
C MET A 73 17.23 19.93 3.79
N TYR A 74 18.09 19.95 2.81
CA TYR A 74 18.01 19.07 1.64
C TYR A 74 18.22 17.60 2.01
N GLU A 75 19.09 17.29 2.96
CA GLU A 75 19.34 15.92 3.41
C GLU A 75 18.15 15.33 4.17
N ILE A 76 17.38 16.16 4.86
CA ILE A 76 16.19 15.71 5.61
C ILE A 76 15.00 15.51 4.67
N PHE A 77 14.77 16.43 3.72
CA PHE A 77 13.63 16.35 2.81
C PHE A 77 13.90 15.47 1.59
N GLY A 78 15.16 15.24 1.24
CA GLY A 78 15.57 14.35 0.16
C GLY A 78 15.86 12.90 0.61
N THR A 79 15.64 12.57 1.88
CA THR A 79 15.92 11.22 2.37
C THR A 79 14.86 10.23 1.91
N TYR A 80 15.30 9.17 1.25
CA TYR A 80 14.43 8.05 0.89
C TYR A 80 13.83 7.38 2.13
N HIS A 81 12.53 7.24 2.13
CA HIS A 81 11.80 6.51 3.15
C HIS A 81 11.40 5.15 2.60
N ALA A 82 12.09 4.12 3.04
CA ALA A 82 11.75 2.74 2.69
C ALA A 82 10.26 2.46 2.98
N PRO A 83 9.57 1.67 2.16
CA PRO A 83 8.24 1.24 2.48
C PRO A 83 8.23 0.50 3.82
N VAL A 84 7.19 0.70 4.59
CA VAL A 84 7.04 -0.02 5.86
C VAL A 84 6.88 -1.51 5.56
N PRO A 85 7.65 -2.40 6.24
CA PRO A 85 7.62 -3.84 5.96
C PRO A 85 6.21 -4.43 6.00
N GLU A 86 5.92 -5.35 5.11
CA GLU A 86 4.66 -6.09 5.11
C GLU A 86 4.60 -7.09 6.27
N TYR A 87 3.39 -7.34 6.76
CA TYR A 87 3.17 -8.34 7.80
C TYR A 87 3.19 -9.75 7.18
N PRO A 88 4.05 -10.67 7.67
CA PRO A 88 4.06 -12.04 7.17
C PRO A 88 2.75 -12.75 7.50
N ILE A 89 2.07 -13.32 6.52
CA ILE A 89 0.83 -14.07 6.74
C ILE A 89 1.19 -15.51 7.15
N PRO A 90 0.73 -15.98 8.34
CA PRO A 90 0.93 -17.36 8.75
C PRO A 90 0.27 -18.35 7.79
N GLU A 91 0.94 -19.44 7.46
CA GLU A 91 0.46 -20.44 6.51
C GLU A 91 -0.89 -21.05 6.93
N CYS A 92 -1.09 -21.30 8.22
CA CYS A 92 -2.36 -21.80 8.74
C CYS A 92 -3.53 -20.83 8.49
N LEU A 93 -3.28 -19.52 8.61
CA LEU A 93 -4.29 -18.50 8.32
C LEU A 93 -4.58 -18.45 6.82
N LEU A 94 -3.56 -18.49 5.99
CA LEU A 94 -3.68 -18.47 4.54
C LEU A 94 -4.52 -19.67 4.04
N THR A 95 -4.28 -20.86 4.57
CA THR A 95 -5.05 -22.07 4.26
C THR A 95 -6.54 -21.90 4.64
N ASN A 96 -6.81 -21.41 5.83
CA ASN A 96 -8.21 -21.18 6.28
C ASN A 96 -8.94 -20.16 5.41
N VAL A 97 -8.27 -19.11 4.96
CA VAL A 97 -8.84 -18.07 4.12
C VAL A 97 -9.11 -18.60 2.71
N ARG A 98 -8.17 -19.35 2.14
CA ARG A 98 -8.28 -19.95 0.81
C ARG A 98 -9.51 -20.86 0.68
N ASP A 99 -9.85 -21.59 1.74
CA ASP A 99 -10.99 -22.50 1.72
C ASP A 99 -12.36 -21.77 1.71
N ARG A 100 -12.36 -20.45 1.93
CA ARG A 100 -13.58 -19.62 2.04
C ARG A 100 -13.81 -18.65 0.90
N THR A 101 -12.76 -18.31 0.14
CA THR A 101 -12.86 -17.35 -0.96
C THR A 101 -11.88 -17.70 -2.08
N ASN A 102 -12.31 -17.45 -3.31
CA ASN A 102 -11.47 -17.57 -4.49
C ASN A 102 -10.78 -16.27 -4.88
N THR A 103 -11.23 -15.15 -4.32
CA THR A 103 -10.74 -13.82 -4.71
C THR A 103 -9.94 -13.18 -3.58
N ALA A 104 -8.76 -12.67 -3.92
CA ALA A 104 -7.94 -11.88 -3.02
C ALA A 104 -7.72 -10.46 -3.57
N ILE A 105 -7.73 -9.47 -2.69
CA ILE A 105 -7.33 -8.10 -3.00
C ILE A 105 -5.96 -7.87 -2.39
N LEU A 106 -4.96 -7.66 -3.25
CA LEU A 106 -3.58 -7.36 -2.87
C LEU A 106 -3.34 -5.86 -3.02
N VAL A 107 -3.06 -5.17 -1.92
CA VAL A 107 -2.76 -3.73 -1.94
C VAL A 107 -1.27 -3.53 -1.69
N LEU A 108 -0.58 -2.92 -2.65
CA LEU A 108 0.82 -2.51 -2.51
C LEU A 108 0.87 -0.99 -2.38
N GLY A 109 1.61 -0.49 -1.41
CA GLY A 109 1.70 0.93 -1.11
C GLY A 109 3.11 1.47 -1.25
N ARG A 110 3.22 2.67 -1.80
CA ARG A 110 4.43 3.48 -1.79
C ARG A 110 4.09 4.87 -1.30
N ASN A 111 4.82 5.31 -0.30
CA ASN A 111 4.73 6.70 0.09
C ASN A 111 5.53 7.54 -0.90
N ALA A 112 4.98 8.69 -1.29
CA ALA A 112 5.79 9.70 -1.94
C ALA A 112 6.68 10.30 -0.85
N GLY A 113 7.88 9.81 -0.73
CA GLY A 113 8.87 10.46 0.10
C GLY A 113 9.14 11.85 -0.46
N GLY A 114 8.97 12.85 0.35
CA GLY A 114 9.34 14.22 0.19
C GLY A 114 9.72 14.73 -1.21
N GLU A 115 10.71 15.56 -1.25
CA GLU A 115 11.30 16.05 -2.49
C GLU A 115 12.51 15.17 -2.86
N GLU A 116 12.33 13.85 -2.78
CA GLU A 116 13.37 12.87 -3.07
C GLU A 116 13.83 13.02 -4.52
N CYS A 117 15.07 13.45 -4.68
CA CYS A 117 15.68 13.62 -5.98
C CYS A 117 16.10 12.28 -6.58
N ASP A 118 16.49 11.33 -5.73
CA ASP A 118 17.02 10.04 -6.13
C ASP A 118 16.10 8.90 -5.72
N ARG A 119 15.38 8.36 -6.70
CA ARG A 119 14.60 7.15 -6.50
C ARG A 119 15.52 5.95 -6.34
N ARG A 120 15.20 5.11 -5.37
CA ARG A 120 15.91 3.85 -5.20
C ARG A 120 15.23 2.75 -5.98
N LEU A 121 16.02 1.88 -6.59
CA LEU A 121 15.46 0.77 -7.34
C LEU A 121 14.80 -0.24 -6.39
N GLU A 122 15.49 -0.65 -5.34
CA GLU A 122 15.02 -1.65 -4.39
C GLU A 122 14.10 -1.02 -3.34
N GLY A 123 12.90 -1.56 -3.21
CA GLY A 123 11.88 -1.09 -2.28
C GLY A 123 11.09 0.15 -2.73
N ASP A 124 11.50 0.81 -3.82
CA ASP A 124 10.76 1.90 -4.43
C ASP A 124 10.21 1.47 -5.79
N TYR A 125 11.06 1.20 -6.77
CA TYR A 125 10.63 0.68 -8.07
C TYR A 125 10.35 -0.81 -8.01
N TYR A 126 11.30 -1.61 -7.52
CA TYR A 126 11.11 -3.05 -7.33
C TYR A 126 10.45 -3.36 -5.98
N LEU A 127 9.82 -4.53 -5.91
CA LEU A 127 9.25 -5.05 -4.66
C LEU A 127 10.35 -5.36 -3.64
N THR A 128 10.08 -5.10 -2.36
CA THR A 128 10.91 -5.59 -1.27
C THR A 128 10.80 -7.11 -1.14
N GLU A 129 11.70 -7.74 -0.38
CA GLU A 129 11.65 -9.20 -0.16
C GLU A 129 10.38 -9.63 0.57
N GLU A 130 9.87 -8.81 1.49
CA GLU A 130 8.60 -9.05 2.19
C GLU A 130 7.41 -8.95 1.24
N GLU A 131 7.41 -7.97 0.35
CA GLU A 131 6.37 -7.84 -0.67
C GLU A 131 6.40 -8.98 -1.68
N LYS A 132 7.59 -9.43 -2.11
CA LYS A 132 7.73 -10.60 -2.98
C LYS A 132 7.14 -11.85 -2.33
N LYS A 133 7.39 -12.05 -1.03
CA LYS A 133 6.78 -13.16 -0.26
C LYS A 133 5.26 -13.03 -0.21
N LEU A 134 4.74 -11.86 0.11
CA LEU A 134 3.30 -11.60 0.14
C LEU A 134 2.65 -11.84 -1.23
N VAL A 135 3.26 -11.34 -2.30
CA VAL A 135 2.80 -11.57 -3.68
C VAL A 135 2.74 -13.06 -4.00
N SER A 136 3.82 -13.79 -3.74
CA SER A 136 3.88 -15.24 -3.97
C SER A 136 2.80 -15.96 -3.18
N GLN A 137 2.69 -15.71 -1.86
CA GLN A 137 1.68 -16.31 -1.01
C GLN A 137 0.25 -16.06 -1.52
N VAL A 138 -0.05 -14.82 -1.93
CA VAL A 138 -1.39 -14.49 -2.41
C VAL A 138 -1.64 -15.09 -3.79
N CYS A 139 -0.73 -14.88 -4.74
CA CYS A 139 -0.95 -15.30 -6.13
C CYS A 139 -0.94 -16.82 -6.33
N GLU A 140 -0.25 -17.58 -5.47
CA GLU A 140 -0.21 -19.04 -5.53
C GLU A 140 -1.39 -19.71 -4.83
N ASN A 141 -2.03 -19.01 -3.86
CA ASN A 141 -3.12 -19.58 -3.09
C ASN A 141 -4.51 -19.15 -3.55
N PHE A 142 -4.64 -18.08 -4.31
CA PHE A 142 -5.94 -17.58 -4.79
C PHE A 142 -5.99 -17.57 -6.32
N PRO A 143 -7.04 -18.15 -6.94
CA PRO A 143 -7.18 -18.19 -8.40
C PRO A 143 -7.50 -16.83 -9.02
N GLU A 144 -8.02 -15.89 -8.24
CA GLU A 144 -8.40 -14.55 -8.68
C GLU A 144 -7.80 -13.50 -7.76
N VAL A 145 -6.85 -12.73 -8.29
CA VAL A 145 -6.18 -11.65 -7.53
C VAL A 145 -6.43 -10.32 -8.22
N ILE A 146 -6.95 -9.37 -7.45
CA ILE A 146 -7.08 -7.97 -7.83
C ILE A 146 -5.94 -7.22 -7.15
N VAL A 147 -5.05 -6.61 -7.93
CA VAL A 147 -3.94 -5.82 -7.42
C VAL A 147 -4.35 -4.35 -7.38
N ILE A 148 -4.16 -3.70 -6.23
CA ILE A 148 -4.36 -2.26 -6.07
C ILE A 148 -3.00 -1.61 -5.79
N LEU A 149 -2.63 -0.67 -6.64
CA LEU A 149 -1.38 0.08 -6.53
C LEU A 149 -1.66 1.45 -5.90
N ASN A 150 -1.45 1.55 -4.60
CA ASN A 150 -1.53 2.81 -3.86
C ASN A 150 -0.13 3.47 -3.84
N VAL A 151 0.31 3.90 -5.00
CA VAL A 151 1.67 4.38 -5.27
C VAL A 151 1.63 5.73 -5.99
N ASN A 152 2.61 6.58 -5.76
CA ASN A 152 2.68 7.90 -6.37
C ASN A 152 3.44 7.96 -7.69
N GLY A 153 3.99 6.84 -8.16
CA GLY A 153 4.84 6.81 -9.34
C GLY A 153 4.96 5.42 -9.94
N LEU A 154 6.01 5.24 -10.72
CA LEU A 154 6.29 3.97 -11.39
C LEU A 154 6.70 2.90 -10.37
N ILE A 155 6.19 1.70 -10.57
CA ILE A 155 6.55 0.48 -9.87
C ILE A 155 6.72 -0.64 -10.90
N ASP A 156 7.66 -1.54 -10.66
CA ASP A 156 7.83 -2.72 -11.50
C ASP A 156 6.58 -3.62 -11.45
N LEU A 157 6.07 -4.00 -12.60
CA LEU A 157 4.94 -4.92 -12.75
C LEU A 157 5.31 -6.20 -13.51
N GLU A 158 6.57 -6.43 -13.84
CA GLU A 158 6.98 -7.64 -14.55
C GLU A 158 6.56 -8.90 -13.80
N TRP A 159 6.59 -8.87 -12.48
CA TRP A 159 6.16 -9.98 -11.65
C TRP A 159 4.72 -10.43 -11.91
N THR A 160 3.83 -9.53 -12.33
CA THR A 160 2.42 -9.87 -12.61
C THR A 160 2.27 -10.87 -13.75
N THR A 161 3.22 -10.88 -14.69
CA THR A 161 3.21 -11.82 -15.81
C THR A 161 3.48 -13.26 -15.40
N LYS A 162 4.07 -13.47 -14.23
CA LYS A 162 4.39 -14.79 -13.68
C LYS A 162 3.19 -15.50 -13.05
N TYR A 163 2.11 -14.73 -12.75
CA TYR A 163 0.95 -15.24 -12.02
C TYR A 163 -0.33 -15.09 -12.82
N ALA A 164 -0.81 -16.18 -13.40
CA ALA A 164 -2.09 -16.22 -14.14
C ALA A 164 -3.30 -15.89 -13.24
N SER A 165 -3.13 -15.94 -11.93
CA SER A 165 -4.14 -15.54 -10.94
C SER A 165 -4.37 -14.03 -10.89
N VAL A 166 -3.44 -13.18 -11.31
CA VAL A 166 -3.65 -11.74 -11.39
C VAL A 166 -4.64 -11.42 -12.51
N LYS A 167 -5.87 -11.02 -12.15
CA LYS A 167 -6.96 -10.75 -13.08
C LYS A 167 -7.11 -9.28 -13.44
N SER A 168 -6.75 -8.40 -12.52
CA SER A 168 -6.84 -6.95 -12.75
C SER A 168 -5.84 -6.19 -11.88
N ILE A 169 -5.44 -5.02 -12.39
CA ILE A 169 -4.57 -4.09 -11.67
C ILE A 169 -5.26 -2.73 -11.68
N LEU A 170 -5.52 -2.18 -10.49
CA LEU A 170 -6.06 -0.86 -10.30
C LEU A 170 -4.96 0.08 -9.81
N PHE A 171 -4.59 1.05 -10.64
CA PHE A 171 -3.68 2.12 -10.22
C PHE A 171 -4.48 3.18 -9.46
N LEU A 172 -4.32 3.21 -8.14
CA LEU A 172 -5.05 4.11 -7.25
C LEU A 172 -4.36 5.47 -7.10
N GLY A 173 -3.04 5.50 -7.17
CA GLY A 173 -2.27 6.71 -6.87
C GLY A 173 -2.33 7.08 -5.39
N LEU A 174 -2.26 8.37 -5.10
CA LEU A 174 -2.49 8.97 -3.79
C LEU A 174 -3.83 9.74 -3.83
N PRO A 175 -4.95 9.07 -3.55
CA PRO A 175 -6.27 9.54 -3.96
C PRO A 175 -6.95 10.48 -2.95
N GLY A 176 -6.27 10.88 -1.87
CA GLY A 176 -6.89 11.65 -0.79
C GLY A 176 -7.84 10.81 0.08
N GLU A 177 -8.61 11.48 0.93
CA GLU A 177 -9.49 10.85 1.92
C GLU A 177 -10.59 9.97 1.30
N GLY A 178 -11.08 10.33 0.13
CA GLY A 178 -12.16 9.59 -0.56
C GLY A 178 -11.70 8.32 -1.28
N GLY A 179 -10.39 8.03 -1.33
CA GLY A 179 -9.81 6.97 -2.15
C GLY A 179 -10.32 5.58 -1.83
N ALA A 180 -10.39 5.21 -0.57
CA ALA A 180 -10.87 3.89 -0.17
C ALA A 180 -12.34 3.68 -0.56
N LYS A 181 -13.18 4.71 -0.42
CA LYS A 181 -14.58 4.64 -0.86
C LYS A 181 -14.68 4.45 -2.38
N ALA A 182 -13.88 5.18 -3.14
CA ALA A 182 -13.83 5.00 -4.59
C ALA A 182 -13.40 3.58 -5.00
N VAL A 183 -12.41 3.01 -4.32
CA VAL A 183 -12.00 1.61 -4.52
C VAL A 183 -13.17 0.67 -4.26
N ALA A 184 -13.89 0.83 -3.14
CA ALA A 184 -15.02 -0.04 -2.82
C ALA A 184 -16.13 0.04 -3.88
N GLU A 185 -16.45 1.22 -4.39
CA GLU A 185 -17.45 1.41 -5.46
C GLU A 185 -17.01 0.76 -6.79
N ILE A 186 -15.71 0.82 -7.11
CA ILE A 186 -15.15 0.16 -8.30
C ILE A 186 -15.20 -1.36 -8.15
N ILE A 187 -14.74 -1.90 -7.01
CA ILE A 187 -14.74 -3.35 -6.76
C ILE A 187 -16.17 -3.91 -6.76
N LYS A 188 -17.13 -3.14 -6.27
CA LYS A 188 -18.54 -3.51 -6.31
C LYS A 188 -19.15 -3.46 -7.73
N GLY A 189 -18.48 -2.79 -8.65
CA GLY A 189 -18.98 -2.61 -10.02
C GLY A 189 -19.97 -1.45 -10.19
N ASN A 190 -20.14 -0.60 -9.19
CA ASN A 190 -21.01 0.57 -9.25
C ASN A 190 -20.43 1.68 -10.14
N VAL A 191 -19.12 1.75 -10.22
CA VAL A 191 -18.37 2.77 -10.96
C VAL A 191 -17.27 2.10 -11.79
N SER A 192 -17.16 2.50 -13.04
CA SER A 192 -16.05 2.10 -13.91
C SER A 192 -14.94 3.15 -13.85
N PRO A 193 -13.67 2.78 -13.65
CA PRO A 193 -12.56 3.72 -13.68
C PRO A 193 -12.47 4.40 -15.05
N SER A 194 -12.47 5.73 -15.08
CA SER A 194 -12.34 6.50 -16.32
C SER A 194 -10.92 7.04 -16.54
N GLY A 195 -10.07 7.00 -15.53
CA GLY A 195 -8.69 7.45 -15.58
C GLY A 195 -7.86 6.65 -16.60
N LYS A 196 -6.87 7.32 -17.17
CA LYS A 196 -5.86 6.72 -18.04
C LYS A 196 -4.50 6.89 -17.39
N LEU A 197 -3.60 5.92 -17.59
CA LEU A 197 -2.22 6.07 -17.18
C LEU A 197 -1.58 7.23 -17.94
N ALA A 198 -0.92 8.13 -17.23
CA ALA A 198 -0.17 9.25 -17.81
C ALA A 198 1.23 8.85 -18.27
N PHE A 199 1.61 7.59 -18.07
CA PHE A 199 2.93 7.03 -18.37
C PHE A 199 2.82 5.57 -18.81
N THR A 200 3.88 5.08 -19.43
CA THR A 200 4.03 3.66 -19.76
C THR A 200 4.79 2.95 -18.66
N ILE A 201 4.27 1.82 -18.21
CA ILE A 201 4.99 0.92 -17.32
C ILE A 201 5.71 -0.08 -18.23
N ALA A 202 7.04 0.04 -18.28
CA ALA A 202 7.88 -0.84 -19.09
C ALA A 202 8.13 -2.17 -18.33
N HIS A 203 8.34 -3.22 -19.11
CA HIS A 203 8.85 -4.50 -18.61
C HIS A 203 10.37 -4.49 -18.58
#